data_5e29a95f757af10d981d1ec8cab1e70b
#
_entry.id   5e29a95f757af10d981d1ec8cab1e70b
#
_cell.length_a   1.000
_cell.length_b   1.000
_cell.length_c   1.000
_cell.angle_alpha   90.00
_cell.angle_beta   90.00
_cell.angle_gamma   90.00
#
_symmetry.space_group_name_H-M   'P 1'
#
loop_
_entity.id
_entity.type
_entity.pdbx_description
1 polymer ?
#
loop_
_entity_poly.entity_id
_entity_poly.type
_entity_poly.pdbx_seq_one_letter_code
_entity_poly.pdbx_strand_id
1 'polypeptide(L)'
;MVDLFKCFAIISKHTNEYLDSKLKDLALCSCHRIFIKKIYENPGITRDTLKNIVHVHPSNTTRAIDYLEEKGFLEKKSKDEDKRICELFPTSKMKEAYDVVIKSEKEWIDIITKDMSEQDMELYRSFLLKSTQLSIDCIHKK
;
A
#
# COMPACT_ATOMS: atom_id res chain seq x y z
N MET A 1 -13.91 6.63 -28.58
CA MET A 1 -13.73 7.23 -27.23
C MET A 1 -12.99 6.25 -26.33
N VAL A 2 -11.99 6.71 -25.63
CA VAL A 2 -11.24 5.85 -24.67
C VAL A 2 -12.13 5.59 -23.46
N ASP A 3 -12.28 4.31 -23.12
CA ASP A 3 -13.01 3.91 -21.91
C ASP A 3 -12.06 4.02 -20.70
N LEU A 4 -12.18 5.12 -19.97
CA LEU A 4 -11.36 5.38 -18.78
C LEU A 4 -11.56 4.34 -17.68
N PHE A 5 -12.79 3.85 -17.48
CA PHE A 5 -13.05 2.79 -16.50
C PHE A 5 -12.28 1.52 -16.83
N LYS A 6 -12.30 1.14 -18.09
CA LYS A 6 -11.53 -0.02 -18.57
C LYS A 6 -10.04 0.17 -18.34
N CYS A 7 -9.51 1.37 -18.61
CA CYS A 7 -8.10 1.67 -18.35
C CYS A 7 -7.75 1.53 -16.86
N PHE A 8 -8.55 2.12 -15.98
CA PHE A 8 -8.34 1.98 -14.52
C PHE A 8 -8.37 0.52 -14.09
N ALA A 9 -9.34 -0.26 -14.55
CA ALA A 9 -9.48 -1.66 -14.19
C ALA A 9 -8.27 -2.50 -14.66
N ILE A 10 -7.81 -2.28 -15.89
CA ILE A 10 -6.66 -2.99 -16.47
C ILE A 10 -5.38 -2.64 -15.70
N ILE A 11 -5.12 -1.35 -15.49
CA ILE A 11 -3.92 -0.91 -14.77
C ILE A 11 -3.91 -1.48 -13.35
N SER A 12 -5.04 -1.39 -12.64
CA SER A 12 -5.16 -1.93 -11.28
C SER A 12 -4.91 -3.44 -11.25
N LYS A 13 -5.54 -4.19 -12.13
CA LYS A 13 -5.36 -5.64 -12.23
C LYS A 13 -3.90 -6.01 -12.47
N HIS A 14 -3.29 -5.43 -13.49
CA HIS A 14 -1.91 -5.75 -13.86
C HIS A 14 -0.89 -5.27 -12.81
N THR A 15 -1.15 -4.15 -12.14
CA THR A 15 -0.34 -3.70 -11.01
C THR A 15 -0.31 -4.75 -9.91
N ASN A 16 -1.49 -5.28 -9.53
CA ASN A 16 -1.57 -6.31 -8.52
C ASN A 16 -0.87 -7.62 -8.96
N GLU A 17 -1.07 -8.04 -10.20
CA GLU A 17 -0.41 -9.24 -10.74
C GLU A 17 1.12 -9.09 -10.74
N TYR A 18 1.63 -7.93 -11.13
CA TYR A 18 3.07 -7.65 -11.12
C TYR A 18 3.64 -7.70 -9.70
N LEU A 19 3.00 -7.01 -8.75
CA LEU A 19 3.43 -7.01 -7.35
C LEU A 19 3.33 -8.39 -6.72
N ASP A 20 2.28 -9.14 -7.00
CA ASP A 20 2.14 -10.53 -6.53
C ASP A 20 3.30 -11.39 -7.01
N SER A 21 3.73 -11.24 -8.27
CA SER A 21 4.86 -11.98 -8.82
C SER A 21 6.19 -11.67 -8.11
N LYS A 22 6.34 -10.46 -7.59
CA LYS A 22 7.55 -10.02 -6.88
C LYS A 22 7.55 -10.40 -5.40
N LEU A 23 6.38 -10.56 -4.81
CA LEU A 23 6.21 -10.78 -3.37
C LEU A 23 5.97 -12.25 -3.00
N LYS A 24 5.67 -13.11 -3.97
CA LYS A 24 5.31 -14.51 -3.72
C LYS A 24 6.36 -15.31 -2.95
N ASP A 25 7.65 -15.07 -3.20
CA ASP A 25 8.74 -15.80 -2.54
C ASP A 25 8.87 -15.44 -1.05
N LEU A 26 8.30 -14.31 -0.64
CA LEU A 26 8.18 -13.89 0.75
C LEU A 26 6.86 -14.33 1.39
N ALA A 27 6.04 -15.12 0.69
CA ALA A 27 4.67 -15.48 1.08
C ALA A 27 3.78 -14.25 1.29
N LEU A 28 3.98 -13.21 0.47
CA LEU A 28 3.24 -11.96 0.48
C LEU A 28 2.51 -11.74 -0.84
N CYS A 29 1.52 -10.87 -0.83
CA CYS A 29 0.81 -10.44 -2.04
C CYS A 29 0.71 -8.90 -2.08
N SER A 30 0.21 -8.38 -3.20
CA SER A 30 -0.03 -6.95 -3.39
C SER A 30 -0.92 -6.35 -2.30
N CYS A 31 -1.82 -7.13 -1.71
CA CYS A 31 -2.69 -6.68 -0.62
C CYS A 31 -1.93 -6.29 0.66
N HIS A 32 -0.71 -6.77 0.85
CA HIS A 32 0.13 -6.45 2.01
C HIS A 32 1.00 -5.20 1.81
N ARG A 33 1.17 -4.75 0.58
CA ARG A 33 2.09 -3.69 0.18
C ARG A 33 1.96 -2.41 1.01
N ILE A 34 0.75 -1.87 1.09
CA ILE A 34 0.52 -0.59 1.79
C ILE A 34 0.81 -0.70 3.28
N PHE A 35 0.49 -1.83 3.90
CA PHE A 35 0.75 -2.08 5.32
C PHE A 35 2.24 -2.17 5.61
N ILE A 36 2.98 -2.90 4.77
CA ILE A 36 4.44 -3.00 4.87
C ILE A 36 5.07 -1.61 4.81
N LYS A 37 4.68 -0.79 3.84
CA LYS A 37 5.19 0.57 3.71
C LYS A 37 4.90 1.42 4.93
N LYS A 38 3.64 1.50 5.34
CA LYS A 38 3.22 2.38 6.44
C LYS A 38 3.80 1.98 7.79
N ILE A 39 3.86 0.69 8.07
CA ILE A 39 4.42 0.19 9.34
C ILE A 39 5.94 0.38 9.37
N TYR A 40 6.63 0.08 8.28
CA TYR A 40 8.08 0.25 8.21
C TYR A 40 8.52 1.71 8.30
N GLU A 41 7.81 2.61 7.62
CA GLU A 41 8.09 4.04 7.62
C GLU A 41 7.68 4.74 8.93
N ASN A 42 6.78 4.13 9.71
CA ASN A 42 6.23 4.70 10.94
C ASN A 42 6.22 3.67 12.08
N PRO A 43 7.39 3.25 12.58
CA PRO A 43 7.44 2.29 13.70
C PRO A 43 6.67 2.84 14.90
N GLY A 44 5.82 2.00 15.49
CA GLY A 44 4.94 2.40 16.59
C GLY A 44 3.59 2.94 16.14
N ILE A 45 3.30 2.96 14.84
CA ILE A 45 1.98 3.35 14.34
C ILE A 45 0.89 2.49 14.99
N THR A 46 -0.18 3.11 15.44
CA THR A 46 -1.30 2.36 16.01
C THR A 46 -2.16 1.74 14.93
N ARG A 47 -2.84 0.64 15.29
CA ARG A 47 -3.82 0.00 14.39
C ARG A 47 -4.87 1.00 13.91
N ASP A 48 -5.38 1.85 14.82
CA ASP A 48 -6.43 2.82 14.48
C ASP A 48 -5.92 3.89 13.51
N THR A 49 -4.71 4.41 13.72
CA THR A 49 -4.10 5.36 12.80
C THR A 49 -3.90 4.73 11.42
N LEU A 50 -3.41 3.50 11.39
CA LEU A 50 -3.21 2.76 10.14
C LEU A 50 -4.51 2.57 9.36
N LYS A 51 -5.61 2.19 10.04
CA LYS A 51 -6.95 2.06 9.43
C LYS A 51 -7.40 3.35 8.74
N ASN A 52 -7.07 4.50 9.31
CA ASN A 52 -7.50 5.80 8.79
C ASN A 52 -6.72 6.24 7.54
N ILE A 53 -5.51 5.76 7.34
CA ILE A 53 -4.63 6.26 6.27
C ILE A 53 -4.46 5.31 5.07
N VAL A 54 -4.87 4.03 5.18
CA VAL A 54 -4.61 3.05 4.11
C VAL A 54 -5.70 2.97 3.05
N HIS A 55 -6.85 3.61 3.23
CA HIS A 55 -7.98 3.55 2.30
C HIS A 55 -8.40 2.11 1.92
N VAL A 56 -8.37 1.21 2.90
CA VAL A 56 -8.72 -0.20 2.78
C VAL A 56 -9.82 -0.50 3.78
N HIS A 57 -10.71 -1.44 3.45
CA HIS A 57 -11.78 -1.82 4.37
C HIS A 57 -11.22 -2.30 5.71
N PRO A 58 -11.78 -1.87 6.86
CA PRO A 58 -11.24 -2.22 8.19
C PRO A 58 -11.03 -3.71 8.43
N SER A 59 -11.90 -4.58 7.91
CA SER A 59 -11.74 -6.03 8.02
C SER A 59 -10.50 -6.55 7.29
N ASN A 60 -10.18 -5.98 6.14
CA ASN A 60 -8.97 -6.32 5.38
C ASN A 60 -7.72 -5.82 6.09
N THR A 61 -7.79 -4.66 6.74
CA THR A 61 -6.68 -4.11 7.56
C THR A 61 -6.36 -5.06 8.71
N THR A 62 -7.37 -5.51 9.45
CA THR A 62 -7.19 -6.47 10.56
C THR A 62 -6.56 -7.77 10.07
N ARG A 63 -7.06 -8.35 8.98
CA ARG A 63 -6.50 -9.59 8.42
C ARG A 63 -5.04 -9.41 7.97
N ALA A 64 -4.72 -8.29 7.33
CA ALA A 64 -3.37 -8.01 6.88
C ALA A 64 -2.39 -7.89 8.06
N ILE A 65 -2.77 -7.16 9.11
CA ILE A 65 -1.97 -7.00 10.32
C ILE A 65 -1.73 -8.38 10.98
N ASP A 66 -2.80 -9.17 11.15
CA ASP A 66 -2.70 -10.49 11.78
C ASP A 66 -1.83 -11.45 10.97
N TYR A 67 -1.96 -11.43 9.65
CA TYR A 67 -1.13 -12.23 8.75
C TYR A 67 0.35 -11.84 8.85
N LEU A 68 0.64 -10.54 8.81
CA LEU A 68 2.02 -10.04 8.90
C LEU A 68 2.66 -10.36 10.25
N GLU A 69 1.89 -10.32 11.34
CA GLU A 69 2.38 -10.74 12.66
C GLU A 69 2.66 -12.24 12.68
N GLU A 70 1.73 -13.05 12.22
CA GLU A 70 1.87 -14.51 12.17
C GLU A 70 3.11 -14.93 11.38
N LYS A 71 3.39 -14.25 10.27
CA LYS A 71 4.57 -14.54 9.43
C LYS A 71 5.86 -13.90 9.93
N GLY A 72 5.82 -13.17 11.03
CA GLY A 72 7.01 -12.59 11.67
C GLY A 72 7.50 -11.27 11.06
N PHE A 73 6.68 -10.57 10.29
CA PHE A 73 7.03 -9.28 9.70
C PHE A 73 6.84 -8.11 10.65
N LEU A 74 5.93 -8.23 11.61
CA LEU A 74 5.68 -7.21 12.62
C LEU A 74 5.46 -7.79 14.00
N GLU A 75 5.61 -6.94 15.00
CA GLU A 75 5.27 -7.21 16.39
C GLU A 75 4.24 -6.20 16.87
N LYS A 76 3.26 -6.69 17.63
CA LYS A 76 2.26 -5.86 18.29
C LYS A 76 2.71 -5.60 19.72
N LYS A 77 2.59 -4.34 20.16
CA LYS A 77 2.81 -3.97 21.56
C LYS A 77 1.60 -3.18 22.06
N SER A 78 1.07 -3.57 23.22
CA SER A 78 0.05 -2.78 23.90
C SER A 78 0.72 -1.65 24.65
N LYS A 79 0.11 -0.44 24.67
CA LYS A 79 0.55 0.61 25.59
C LYS A 79 0.31 0.16 27.04
N ASP A 80 1.29 0.38 27.91
CA ASP A 80 1.33 -0.14 29.28
C ASP A 80 0.08 0.20 30.12
N GLU A 81 -0.60 1.30 29.80
CA GLU A 81 -1.77 1.79 30.56
C GLU A 81 -3.11 1.45 29.89
N ASP A 82 -3.13 1.20 28.58
CA ASP A 82 -4.37 0.87 27.85
C ASP A 82 -4.13 -0.27 26.85
N LYS A 83 -4.59 -1.46 27.21
CA LYS A 83 -4.50 -2.68 26.38
C LYS A 83 -5.30 -2.57 25.08
N ARG A 84 -6.16 -1.54 24.91
CA ARG A 84 -6.91 -1.28 23.69
C ARG A 84 -6.07 -0.59 22.63
N ILE A 85 -4.97 0.06 23.01
CA ILE A 85 -4.05 0.73 22.09
C ILE A 85 -2.98 -0.28 21.66
N CYS A 86 -3.02 -0.64 20.38
CA CYS A 86 -2.10 -1.59 19.78
C CYS A 86 -1.12 -0.84 18.87
N GLU A 87 0.15 -0.81 19.26
CA GLU A 87 1.24 -0.25 18.47
C GLU A 87 1.91 -1.34 17.64
N LEU A 88 2.26 -1.00 16.39
CA LEU A 88 2.83 -1.94 15.43
C LEU A 88 4.29 -1.58 15.15
N PHE A 89 5.17 -2.56 15.25
CA PHE A 89 6.61 -2.40 15.03
C PHE A 89 7.10 -3.36 13.96
N PRO A 90 7.88 -2.87 12.97
CA PRO A 90 8.48 -3.76 11.97
C PRO A 90 9.59 -4.60 12.61
N THR A 91 9.73 -5.84 12.14
CA THR A 91 10.88 -6.70 12.43
C THR A 91 11.96 -6.53 11.36
N SER A 92 13.13 -7.13 11.55
CA SER A 92 14.18 -7.18 10.51
C SER A 92 13.70 -7.85 9.23
N LYS A 93 12.78 -8.81 9.33
CA LYS A 93 12.15 -9.48 8.19
C LYS A 93 11.31 -8.52 7.35
N MET A 94 10.65 -7.55 7.99
CA MET A 94 9.88 -6.53 7.26
C MET A 94 10.77 -5.64 6.39
N LYS A 95 12.01 -5.37 6.80
CA LYS A 95 12.94 -4.57 6.00
C LYS A 95 13.15 -5.17 4.62
N GLU A 96 13.36 -6.49 4.55
CA GLU A 96 13.51 -7.20 3.26
C GLU A 96 12.27 -7.04 2.40
N ALA A 97 11.09 -7.24 2.98
CA ALA A 97 9.82 -7.06 2.26
C ALA A 97 9.63 -5.61 1.80
N TYR A 98 9.97 -4.64 2.64
CA TYR A 98 9.91 -3.21 2.30
C TYR A 98 10.79 -2.88 1.10
N ASP A 99 12.04 -3.36 1.10
CA ASP A 99 12.97 -3.13 0.00
C ASP A 99 12.44 -3.72 -1.33
N VAL A 100 11.86 -4.92 -1.28
CA VAL A 100 11.23 -5.55 -2.45
C VAL A 100 10.04 -4.73 -2.94
N VAL A 101 9.18 -4.25 -2.04
CA VAL A 101 8.02 -3.43 -2.39
C VAL A 101 8.45 -2.13 -3.08
N ILE A 102 9.37 -1.38 -2.49
CA ILE A 102 9.84 -0.10 -3.04
C ILE A 102 10.47 -0.29 -4.42
N LYS A 103 11.32 -1.29 -4.56
CA LYS A 103 11.96 -1.60 -5.85
C LYS A 103 10.92 -1.99 -6.90
N SER A 104 9.99 -2.85 -6.55
CA SER A 104 8.95 -3.35 -7.47
C SER A 104 8.00 -2.24 -7.92
N GLU A 105 7.61 -1.34 -7.01
CA GLU A 105 6.79 -0.18 -7.34
C GLU A 105 7.50 0.73 -8.36
N LYS A 106 8.78 1.03 -8.11
CA LYS A 106 9.57 1.85 -9.02
C LYS A 106 9.68 1.21 -10.40
N GLU A 107 10.06 -0.06 -10.45
CA GLU A 107 10.17 -0.82 -11.70
C GLU A 107 8.85 -0.84 -12.48
N TRP A 108 7.73 -1.05 -11.78
CA TRP A 108 6.41 -1.06 -12.41
C TRP A 108 6.04 0.28 -13.01
N ILE A 109 6.24 1.36 -12.27
CA ILE A 109 5.98 2.72 -12.79
C ILE A 109 6.86 2.99 -14.01
N ASP A 110 8.16 2.65 -13.97
CA ASP A 110 9.07 2.82 -15.10
C ASP A 110 8.58 2.05 -16.34
N ILE A 111 8.06 0.83 -16.16
CA ILE A 111 7.52 0.02 -17.25
C ILE A 111 6.29 0.67 -17.91
N ILE A 112 5.30 1.06 -17.11
CA ILE A 112 4.03 1.58 -17.66
C ILE A 112 4.12 3.02 -18.16
N THR A 113 5.21 3.71 -17.87
CA THR A 113 5.44 5.09 -18.28
C THR A 113 6.65 5.26 -19.21
N LYS A 114 7.23 4.17 -19.71
CA LYS A 114 8.49 4.17 -20.47
C LYS A 114 8.50 5.08 -21.71
N ASP A 115 7.35 5.28 -22.33
CA ASP A 115 7.20 6.09 -23.54
C ASP A 115 6.77 7.53 -23.24
N MET A 116 6.70 7.93 -21.98
CA MET A 116 6.36 9.28 -21.54
C MET A 116 7.62 10.13 -21.38
N SER A 117 7.58 11.36 -21.91
CA SER A 117 8.61 12.37 -21.64
C SER A 117 8.55 12.84 -20.17
N GLU A 118 9.56 13.58 -19.73
CA GLU A 118 9.52 14.22 -18.38
C GLU A 118 8.31 15.13 -18.22
N GLN A 119 7.96 15.89 -19.28
CA GLN A 119 6.78 16.74 -19.28
C GLN A 119 5.48 15.94 -19.19
N ASP A 120 5.39 14.83 -19.94
CA ASP A 120 4.24 13.92 -19.86
C ASP A 120 4.08 13.34 -18.47
N MET A 121 5.19 12.93 -17.84
CA MET A 121 5.19 12.39 -16.47
C MET A 121 4.72 13.42 -15.44
N GLU A 122 5.14 14.67 -15.58
CA GLU A 122 4.70 15.75 -14.70
C GLU A 122 3.19 15.99 -14.82
N LEU A 123 2.67 16.03 -16.05
CA LEU A 123 1.23 16.16 -16.31
C LEU A 123 0.45 14.95 -15.80
N TYR A 124 0.94 13.74 -16.07
CA TYR A 124 0.32 12.50 -15.63
C TYR A 124 0.20 12.44 -14.10
N ARG A 125 1.30 12.76 -13.40
CA ARG A 125 1.29 12.85 -11.94
C ARG A 125 0.29 13.88 -11.44
N SER A 126 0.27 15.07 -12.02
CA SER A 126 -0.64 16.15 -11.64
C SER A 126 -2.10 15.75 -11.79
N PHE A 127 -2.46 15.14 -12.91
CA PHE A 127 -3.83 14.71 -13.18
C PHE A 127 -4.26 13.56 -12.28
N LEU A 128 -3.39 12.59 -12.03
CA LEU A 128 -3.67 11.50 -11.09
C LEU A 128 -3.91 12.01 -9.67
N LEU A 129 -3.08 12.95 -9.20
CA LEU A 129 -3.24 13.55 -7.88
C LEU A 129 -4.58 14.28 -7.76
N LYS A 130 -4.98 15.04 -8.78
CA LYS A 130 -6.28 15.73 -8.80
C LYS A 130 -7.43 14.73 -8.75
N SER A 131 -7.39 13.70 -9.59
CA SER A 131 -8.43 12.66 -9.62
C SER A 131 -8.52 11.91 -8.30
N THR A 132 -7.38 11.60 -7.70
CA THR A 132 -7.30 10.93 -6.39
C THR A 132 -7.96 11.79 -5.31
N GLN A 133 -7.61 13.08 -5.24
CA GLN A 133 -8.18 13.99 -4.23
C GLN A 133 -9.69 14.15 -4.41
N LEU A 134 -10.15 14.33 -5.64
CA LEU A 134 -11.59 14.45 -5.92
C LEU A 134 -12.35 13.17 -5.57
N SER A 135 -11.74 11.99 -5.78
CA SER A 135 -12.37 10.73 -5.41
C SER A 135 -12.50 10.59 -3.89
N ILE A 136 -11.47 10.97 -3.14
CA ILE A 136 -11.47 10.97 -1.67
C ILE A 136 -12.56 11.91 -1.16
N ASP A 137 -12.61 13.12 -1.68
CA ASP A 137 -13.59 14.13 -1.26
C ASP A 137 -15.02 13.65 -1.55
N CYS A 138 -15.24 13.00 -2.68
CA CYS A 138 -16.56 12.48 -3.06
C CYS A 138 -17.06 11.39 -2.10
N ILE A 139 -16.18 10.46 -1.72
CA ILE A 139 -16.55 9.31 -0.90
C ILE A 139 -16.65 9.69 0.58
N HIS A 140 -15.85 10.63 1.06
CA HIS A 140 -15.82 11.04 2.47
C HIS A 140 -16.67 12.25 2.79
N LYS A 141 -17.39 12.81 1.82
CA LYS A 141 -18.37 13.90 2.02
C LYS A 141 -19.72 13.40 2.60
N LYS A 142 -19.65 12.62 3.64
CA LYS A 142 -20.90 12.23 4.33
C LYS A 142 -20.98 12.87 5.69
#